data_58eb3ba8fb3121be5abe6258a0109c5f
#
_entry.id   58eb3ba8fb3121be5abe6258a0109c5f
#
_cell.length_a   1.000
_cell.length_b   1.000
_cell.length_c   1.000
_cell.angle_alpha   90.00
_cell.angle_beta   90.00
_cell.angle_gamma   90.00
#
_symmetry.space_group_name_H-M   'P 1'
#
loop_
_entity.id
_entity.type
_entity.pdbx_description
1 polymer ?
#
loop_
_entity_poly.entity_id
_entity_poly.type
_entity_poly.pdbx_seq_one_letter_code
_entity_poly.pdbx_strand_id
1 'polypeptide(L)'
;MKHAFPLLVCAPLLLAACVETVPMTPPDPMASCGADRLQYLVGRPGVVLDGMRFSQDVRVIPHGSAVTMDYSPNRLNIWLDRRDVIERVTCG
;
A
#
# COMPACT_ATOMS: atom_id res chain seq x y z
N MET A 1 67.65 11.67 -3.92
CA MET A 1 67.17 11.50 -4.12
C MET A 1 66.12 11.30 -4.28
N LYS A 2 65.65 11.23 -4.25
CA LYS A 2 64.81 11.18 -4.38
C LYS A 2 63.76 10.70 -4.59
N HIS A 3 63.16 10.57 -4.50
CA HIS A 3 62.38 10.16 -4.69
C HIS A 3 61.19 10.08 -4.57
N ALA A 4 60.60 10.04 -4.72
CA ALA A 4 59.58 9.97 -4.74
C ALA A 4 58.50 9.49 -4.83
N PHE A 5 57.95 9.30 -4.78
CA PHE A 5 57.01 8.80 -4.90
C PHE A 5 55.83 8.76 -4.80
N PRO A 6 55.13 8.67 -4.96
CA PRO A 6 54.14 8.64 -5.00
C PRO A 6 53.10 8.17 -4.89
N LEU A 7 52.67 7.95 -4.96
CA LEU A 7 51.85 7.50 -4.94
C LEU A 7 50.74 7.39 -5.08
N LEU A 8 50.18 7.32 -5.24
CA LEU A 8 49.32 7.16 -5.48
C LEU A 8 48.28 6.84 -5.33
N VAL A 9 47.80 6.72 -5.40
CA VAL A 9 46.97 6.36 -5.28
C VAL A 9 45.80 6.22 -5.46
N CYS A 10 45.16 6.03 -5.66
CA CYS A 10 44.25 5.91 -5.99
C CYS A 10 43.20 5.58 -5.68
N ALA A 11 42.63 5.51 -5.63
CA ALA A 11 41.72 5.24 -5.34
C ALA A 11 40.59 4.97 -5.74
N PRO A 12 40.06 4.64 -5.90
CA PRO A 12 39.11 4.31 -6.29
C PRO A 12 37.93 4.34 -6.10
N LEU A 13 37.46 4.34 -6.15
CA LEU A 13 36.46 4.39 -6.13
C LEU A 13 35.50 3.78 -6.20
N LEU A 14 35.24 3.48 -6.30
CA LEU A 14 34.45 2.90 -6.29
C LEU A 14 33.25 3.06 -6.29
N LEU A 15 32.78 3.27 -6.41
CA LEU A 15 31.69 3.46 -6.50
C LEU A 15 30.74 2.78 -6.70
N ALA A 16 30.64 2.57 -7.06
CA ALA A 16 29.93 1.90 -7.38
C ALA A 16 28.78 1.71 -7.08
N ALA A 17 28.63 1.28 -6.94
CA ALA A 17 27.73 0.82 -6.45
C ALA A 17 26.49 1.18 -6.46
N CYS A 18 26.22 1.74 -6.38
CA CYS A 18 25.08 2.21 -6.30
C CYS A 18 24.15 1.93 -7.19
N VAL A 19 24.18 0.91 -7.70
CA VAL A 19 23.20 0.61 -8.43
C VAL A 19 22.14 0.24 -7.59
N GLU A 20 21.34 0.99 -7.36
CA GLU A 20 20.24 0.70 -6.81
C GLU A 20 19.38 0.08 -7.70
N THR A 21 19.27 -1.10 -7.73
CA THR A 21 18.18 -1.75 -8.34
C THR A 21 17.05 -1.51 -7.45
N VAL A 22 16.25 -0.70 -7.83
CA VAL A 22 14.97 -0.59 -7.24
C VAL A 22 14.28 -1.89 -7.47
N PRO A 23 14.02 -2.65 -6.47
CA PRO A 23 13.26 -3.87 -6.67
C PRO A 23 11.91 -3.46 -7.20
N MET A 24 11.54 -4.09 -8.28
CA MET A 24 10.22 -3.92 -8.77
C MET A 24 9.33 -4.61 -7.80
N THR A 25 8.88 -3.90 -6.84
CA THR A 25 7.83 -4.40 -6.02
C THR A 25 6.60 -4.45 -6.87
N PRO A 26 5.92 -5.55 -6.90
CA PRO A 26 4.65 -5.60 -7.57
C PRO A 26 3.73 -4.57 -6.94
N PRO A 27 2.83 -3.97 -7.72
CA PRO A 27 1.92 -2.98 -7.17
C PRO A 27 1.12 -3.63 -6.05
N ASP A 28 0.98 -2.89 -4.97
CA ASP A 28 0.17 -3.33 -3.84
C ASP A 28 -1.26 -3.47 -4.34
N PRO A 29 -1.86 -4.65 -4.22
CA PRO A 29 -3.25 -4.82 -4.65
C PRO A 29 -4.23 -3.93 -3.90
N MET A 30 -3.83 -3.40 -2.75
CA MET A 30 -4.67 -2.51 -1.98
C MET A 30 -4.58 -1.06 -2.45
N ALA A 31 -3.66 -0.74 -3.34
CA ALA A 31 -3.48 0.62 -3.82
C ALA A 31 -4.43 0.98 -4.94
N SER A 32 -4.91 0.00 -5.70
CA SER A 32 -5.74 0.25 -6.88
C SER A 32 -7.02 1.01 -6.55
N CYS A 33 -7.64 0.70 -5.43
CA CYS A 33 -8.87 1.36 -5.02
C CYS A 33 -8.65 2.33 -3.86
N GLY A 34 -7.41 2.51 -3.43
CA GLY A 34 -7.10 3.40 -2.32
C GLY A 34 -7.27 2.78 -0.95
N ALA A 35 -7.50 1.47 -0.85
CA ALA A 35 -7.66 0.81 0.44
C ALA A 35 -6.44 0.99 1.33
N ASP A 36 -5.24 1.08 0.75
CA ASP A 36 -4.00 1.28 1.48
C ASP A 36 -4.01 2.58 2.30
N ARG A 37 -4.74 3.58 1.85
CA ARG A 37 -4.82 4.86 2.54
C ARG A 37 -5.99 4.93 3.49
N LEU A 38 -6.80 3.91 3.56
CA LEU A 38 -8.02 3.89 4.35
C LEU A 38 -7.97 2.88 5.48
N GLN A 39 -6.81 2.33 5.76
CA GLN A 39 -6.66 1.36 6.85
C GLN A 39 -6.95 1.96 8.23
N TYR A 40 -6.87 3.28 8.35
CA TYR A 40 -7.21 3.95 9.60
C TYR A 40 -8.68 3.80 9.97
N LEU A 41 -9.51 3.39 9.01
CA LEU A 41 -10.93 3.16 9.28
C LEU A 41 -11.17 1.89 10.08
N VAL A 42 -10.23 0.95 10.04
CA VAL A 42 -10.39 -0.31 10.76
C VAL A 42 -10.51 -0.02 12.26
N GLY A 43 -11.54 -0.57 12.87
CA GLY A 43 -11.85 -0.31 14.27
C GLY A 43 -12.81 0.84 14.50
N ARG A 44 -13.17 1.57 13.45
CA ARG A 44 -14.12 2.68 13.58
C ARG A 44 -15.54 2.17 13.33
N PRO A 45 -16.53 2.79 13.94
CA PRO A 45 -17.90 2.37 13.67
C PRO A 45 -18.30 2.68 12.23
N GLY A 46 -19.08 1.80 11.63
CA GLY A 46 -19.50 1.95 10.25
C GLY A 46 -20.20 3.28 9.95
N VAL A 47 -20.80 3.87 10.97
CA VAL A 47 -21.52 5.13 10.79
C VAL A 47 -20.60 6.27 10.35
N VAL A 48 -19.29 6.16 10.56
CA VAL A 48 -18.36 7.19 10.10
C VAL A 48 -18.36 7.29 8.57
N LEU A 49 -18.78 6.23 7.89
CA LEU A 49 -18.82 6.22 6.42
C LEU A 49 -19.91 7.17 5.88
N ASP A 50 -20.92 7.45 6.68
CA ASP A 50 -22.02 8.30 6.22
C ASP A 50 -21.58 9.73 5.93
N GLY A 51 -20.53 10.18 6.57
CA GLY A 51 -20.00 11.51 6.34
C GLY A 51 -18.85 11.55 5.35
N MET A 52 -18.49 10.42 4.76
CA MET A 52 -17.37 10.35 3.84
C MET A 52 -17.84 10.31 2.40
N ARG A 53 -17.00 10.81 1.51
CA ARG A 53 -17.27 10.74 0.08
C ARG A 53 -16.11 10.00 -0.55
N PHE A 54 -16.45 9.06 -1.40
CA PHE A 54 -15.47 8.25 -2.08
C PHE A 54 -15.56 8.52 -3.58
N SER A 55 -14.43 8.61 -4.25
CA SER A 55 -14.39 8.78 -5.69
C SER A 55 -14.46 7.47 -6.44
N GLN A 56 -14.19 6.38 -5.75
CA GLN A 56 -14.23 5.03 -6.33
C GLN A 56 -15.51 4.32 -5.95
N ASP A 57 -15.80 3.22 -6.60
CA ASP A 57 -16.91 2.38 -6.23
C ASP A 57 -16.67 1.81 -4.84
N VAL A 58 -17.67 1.84 -4.00
CA VAL A 58 -17.57 1.35 -2.63
C VAL A 58 -18.65 0.34 -2.36
N ARG A 59 -18.29 -0.78 -1.75
CA ARG A 59 -19.25 -1.75 -1.27
C ARG A 59 -19.07 -1.88 0.22
N VAL A 60 -20.10 -1.62 0.98
CA VAL A 60 -20.09 -1.84 2.42
C VAL A 60 -20.73 -3.20 2.67
N ILE A 61 -20.01 -4.07 3.33
CA ILE A 61 -20.40 -5.46 3.50
C ILE A 61 -20.69 -5.72 4.97
N PRO A 62 -21.96 -5.80 5.35
CA PRO A 62 -22.31 -6.12 6.73
C PRO A 62 -21.89 -7.55 7.09
N HIS A 63 -21.76 -7.81 8.36
CA HIS A 63 -21.37 -9.12 8.84
C HIS A 63 -22.34 -10.19 8.32
N GLY A 64 -21.79 -11.27 7.81
CA GLY A 64 -22.59 -12.38 7.34
C GLY A 64 -23.23 -12.21 5.97
N SER A 65 -22.98 -11.08 5.30
CA SER A 65 -23.52 -10.87 3.97
C SER A 65 -22.78 -11.71 2.96
N ALA A 66 -23.53 -12.24 2.01
CA ALA A 66 -22.93 -12.95 0.88
C ALA A 66 -22.31 -11.93 -0.06
N VAL A 67 -21.12 -12.23 -0.53
CA VAL A 67 -20.41 -11.38 -1.45
C VAL A 67 -20.35 -12.10 -2.79
N THR A 68 -20.64 -11.38 -3.86
CA THR A 68 -20.57 -11.95 -5.18
C THR A 68 -19.11 -12.13 -5.58
N MET A 69 -18.86 -13.06 -6.47
CA MET A 69 -17.49 -13.43 -6.85
C MET A 69 -16.91 -12.51 -7.92
N ASP A 70 -17.58 -11.44 -8.26
CA ASP A 70 -17.12 -10.52 -9.28
C ASP A 70 -16.03 -9.63 -8.72
N TYR A 71 -14.82 -9.93 -9.04
CA TYR A 71 -13.67 -9.17 -8.59
C TYR A 71 -13.54 -7.90 -9.42
N SER A 72 -13.35 -6.77 -8.74
CA SER A 72 -13.11 -5.50 -9.39
C SER A 72 -11.99 -4.76 -8.63
N PRO A 73 -10.80 -4.68 -9.19
CA PRO A 73 -9.64 -4.16 -8.45
C PRO A 73 -9.79 -2.70 -8.04
N ASN A 74 -10.68 -1.96 -8.70
CA ASN A 74 -10.88 -0.55 -8.37
C ASN A 74 -12.03 -0.33 -7.39
N ARG A 75 -12.64 -1.40 -6.92
CA ARG A 75 -13.74 -1.27 -5.97
C ARG A 75 -13.23 -1.40 -4.55
N LEU A 76 -13.64 -0.47 -3.71
CA LEU A 76 -13.30 -0.48 -2.30
C LEU A 76 -14.34 -1.32 -1.56
N ASN A 77 -13.91 -2.32 -0.81
CA ASN A 77 -14.78 -3.13 0.02
C ASN A 77 -14.52 -2.80 1.48
N ILE A 78 -15.56 -2.44 2.19
CA ILE A 78 -15.47 -2.13 3.62
C ILE A 78 -16.31 -3.16 4.35
N TRP A 79 -15.64 -4.00 5.14
CA TRP A 79 -16.26 -5.12 5.80
C TRP A 79 -16.58 -4.75 7.24
N LEU A 80 -17.80 -5.01 7.67
CA LEU A 80 -18.24 -4.73 9.02
C LEU A 80 -18.34 -6.02 9.82
N ASP A 81 -18.07 -5.93 11.10
CA ASP A 81 -18.24 -7.04 12.01
C ASP A 81 -19.66 -7.05 12.57
N ARG A 82 -19.91 -7.92 13.54
CA ARG A 82 -21.25 -8.07 14.14
C ARG A 82 -21.76 -6.84 14.83
N ARG A 83 -20.85 -5.91 15.18
CA ARG A 83 -21.23 -4.70 15.91
C ARG A 83 -21.24 -3.50 14.99
N ASP A 84 -21.21 -3.74 13.67
CA ASP A 84 -21.13 -2.70 12.66
C ASP A 84 -19.86 -1.85 12.80
N VAL A 85 -18.78 -2.47 13.27
CA VAL A 85 -17.47 -1.84 13.32
C VAL A 85 -16.68 -2.33 12.12
N ILE A 86 -15.94 -1.42 11.51
CA ILE A 86 -15.14 -1.75 10.33
C ILE A 86 -14.01 -2.68 10.74
N GLU A 87 -14.00 -3.86 10.17
CA GLU A 87 -12.96 -4.84 10.49
C GLU A 87 -11.93 -4.99 9.39
N ARG A 88 -12.25 -4.61 8.17
CA ARG A 88 -11.34 -4.82 7.06
C ARG A 88 -11.68 -3.87 5.92
N VAL A 89 -10.68 -3.36 5.25
CA VAL A 89 -10.81 -2.49 4.08
C VAL A 89 -9.90 -3.04 3.00
N THR A 90 -10.48 -3.45 1.88
CA THR A 90 -9.75 -4.13 0.80
C THR A 90 -10.22 -3.64 -0.56
N CYS A 91 -9.48 -3.97 -1.60
CA CYS A 91 -9.90 -3.78 -2.98
C CYS A 91 -10.37 -5.13 -3.55
N GLY A 92 -11.35 -5.09 -4.38
CA GLY A 92 -11.76 -6.35 -5.02
C GLY A 92 -13.25 -6.53 -5.27
#